data_717a8b9e7406dbb817bc74a0a0c76e2c
#
_entry.id   717a8b9e7406dbb817bc74a0a0c76e2c
#
_cell.length_a   1.000
_cell.length_b   1.000
_cell.length_c   1.000
_cell.angle_alpha   90.00
_cell.angle_beta   90.00
_cell.angle_gamma   90.00
#
_symmetry.space_group_name_H-M   'P 1'
#
loop_
_entity.id
_entity.type
_entity.pdbx_description
1 polymer ?
#
loop_
_entity_poly.entity_id
_entity_poly.type
_entity_poly.pdbx_seq_one_letter_code
_entity_poly.pdbx_strand_id
1 'polypeptide(L)'
;MELSSLGLGTYLGQPSDTADTAYVEAARAFFAAGGTVFDTAANYRNGRSEKALGTAFKGLPREAFFVSTKAGYIPMPEGDPDEGPRAWFHRVLEQPGILSVDELVDGCHAMTPKYLAHQLDLSLGALGLGTLDLFHLHNPEQQLAHLGPEAFYAAIERAFEACEGFVAAGKIRAYGVATWNGFRVPPGQAGHLSLARLLNAAGGAGGRDHHFRWIQLPLNLAMPEAFLIPTQEVDGTVLTPLAAAQALGLQVQTSASIMQARILNQLPDGFAAAFGLRTPAQAALQFTRSCPGVSTALCGMGQAAHVAENIEVMALPTLAPEALGSLFG
;
A
#
# COMPACT_ATOMS: atom_id res chain seq x y z
N MET A 1 5.92 19.10 0.99
CA MET A 1 6.14 18.23 2.18
C MET A 1 7.15 17.17 1.81
N GLU A 2 8.14 16.94 2.64
CA GLU A 2 9.07 15.83 2.53
C GLU A 2 8.43 14.57 3.14
N LEU A 3 8.55 13.43 2.46
CA LEU A 3 8.01 12.17 2.95
C LEU A 3 8.98 11.55 3.96
N SER A 4 8.47 11.10 5.10
CA SER A 4 9.29 10.33 6.04
C SER A 4 9.69 8.99 5.43
N SER A 5 10.93 8.55 5.70
CA SER A 5 11.45 7.28 5.18
C SER A 5 10.78 6.05 5.79
N LEU A 6 10.08 6.22 6.92
CA LEU A 6 9.11 5.26 7.46
C LEU A 6 7.69 5.79 7.29
N GLY A 7 6.73 4.87 7.14
CA GLY A 7 5.31 5.15 7.16
C GLY A 7 4.58 4.25 8.15
N LEU A 8 3.54 4.78 8.78
CA LEU A 8 2.68 4.03 9.69
C LEU A 8 1.61 3.29 8.88
N GLY A 9 1.68 1.95 8.88
CA GLY A 9 0.67 1.05 8.31
C GLY A 9 -0.36 0.60 9.34
N THR A 10 -1.61 0.40 8.92
CA THR A 10 -2.74 0.12 9.82
C THR A 10 -3.42 -1.23 9.57
N TYR A 11 -2.71 -2.18 8.95
CA TYR A 11 -3.28 -3.49 8.58
C TYR A 11 -3.58 -4.38 9.80
N LEU A 12 -2.69 -4.41 10.80
CA LEU A 12 -2.72 -5.37 11.91
C LEU A 12 -3.76 -5.02 12.97
N GLY A 13 -4.11 -6.01 13.78
CA GLY A 13 -4.99 -5.87 14.94
C GLY A 13 -6.42 -6.34 14.68
N GLN A 14 -7.14 -6.61 15.76
CA GLN A 14 -8.56 -6.99 15.71
C GLN A 14 -9.44 -5.76 15.41
N PRO A 15 -10.61 -5.95 14.79
CA PRO A 15 -11.59 -4.89 14.62
C PRO A 15 -12.30 -4.62 15.98
N SER A 16 -11.65 -3.83 16.86
CA SER A 16 -12.13 -3.53 18.21
C SER A 16 -11.83 -2.09 18.61
N ASP A 17 -12.62 -1.54 19.53
CA ASP A 17 -12.45 -0.17 20.04
C ASP A 17 -11.09 0.04 20.74
N THR A 18 -10.61 -1.01 21.43
CA THR A 18 -9.28 -0.97 22.06
C THR A 18 -8.18 -0.80 21.02
N ALA A 19 -8.25 -1.54 19.90
CA ALA A 19 -7.28 -1.42 18.83
C ALA A 19 -7.42 -0.08 18.08
N ASP A 20 -8.64 0.45 17.93
CA ASP A 20 -8.86 1.77 17.32
C ASP A 20 -8.21 2.86 18.16
N THR A 21 -8.44 2.87 19.48
CA THR A 21 -7.82 3.82 20.41
C THR A 21 -6.30 3.75 20.33
N ALA A 22 -5.72 2.55 20.35
CA ALA A 22 -4.28 2.35 20.24
C ALA A 22 -3.72 2.89 18.91
N TYR A 23 -4.43 2.68 17.80
CA TYR A 23 -4.01 3.25 16.50
C TYR A 23 -4.11 4.77 16.45
N VAL A 24 -5.13 5.38 17.06
CA VAL A 24 -5.24 6.84 17.17
C VAL A 24 -4.04 7.42 17.95
N GLU A 25 -3.71 6.81 19.08
CA GLU A 25 -2.55 7.22 19.90
C GLU A 25 -1.23 7.03 19.14
N ALA A 26 -1.04 5.88 18.51
CA ALA A 26 0.15 5.57 17.72
C ALA A 26 0.33 6.53 16.53
N ALA A 27 -0.75 6.83 15.79
CA ALA A 27 -0.70 7.75 14.66
C ALA A 27 -0.35 9.17 15.09
N ARG A 28 -0.90 9.65 16.20
CA ARG A 28 -0.56 10.94 16.78
C ARG A 28 0.87 11.01 17.30
N ALA A 29 1.34 9.95 17.97
CA ALA A 29 2.73 9.83 18.42
C ALA A 29 3.70 9.83 17.23
N PHE A 30 3.36 9.10 16.15
CA PHE A 30 4.16 9.05 14.92
C PHE A 30 4.27 10.42 14.27
N PHE A 31 3.15 11.14 14.14
CA PHE A 31 3.14 12.49 13.60
C PHE A 31 3.96 13.44 14.47
N ALA A 32 3.76 13.42 15.79
CA ALA A 32 4.49 14.28 16.74
C ALA A 32 6.00 14.05 16.72
N ALA A 33 6.44 12.83 16.38
CA ALA A 33 7.85 12.48 16.25
C ALA A 33 8.43 12.71 14.84
N GLY A 34 7.70 13.41 13.94
CA GLY A 34 8.15 13.77 12.60
C GLY A 34 7.80 12.77 11.49
N GLY A 35 7.00 11.74 11.79
CA GLY A 35 6.47 10.84 10.78
C GLY A 35 5.38 11.51 9.96
N THR A 36 5.48 11.46 8.64
CA THR A 36 4.55 12.17 7.74
C THR A 36 3.71 11.24 6.86
N VAL A 37 4.05 9.95 6.74
CA VAL A 37 3.37 9.02 5.83
C VAL A 37 2.49 8.05 6.60
N PHE A 38 1.20 7.97 6.21
CA PHE A 38 0.21 7.06 6.77
C PHE A 38 -0.38 6.20 5.65
N ASP A 39 -0.46 4.88 5.87
CA ASP A 39 -1.02 3.93 4.90
C ASP A 39 -2.12 3.10 5.53
N THR A 40 -3.23 2.98 4.79
CA THR A 40 -4.39 2.20 5.17
C THR A 40 -5.02 1.52 3.95
N ALA A 41 -6.15 0.87 4.13
CA ALA A 41 -7.00 0.36 3.06
C ALA A 41 -8.45 0.22 3.55
N ALA A 42 -9.39 0.26 2.62
CA ALA A 42 -10.81 0.16 2.88
C ALA A 42 -11.20 -1.11 3.66
N ASN A 43 -10.52 -2.24 3.37
CA ASN A 43 -10.81 -3.53 4.02
C ASN A 43 -10.02 -3.77 5.33
N TYR A 44 -9.07 -2.90 5.70
CA TYR A 44 -8.26 -3.13 6.90
C TYR A 44 -9.12 -3.02 8.16
N ARG A 45 -9.09 -4.09 8.96
CA ARG A 45 -9.87 -4.17 10.19
C ARG A 45 -11.36 -3.84 9.94
N ASN A 46 -11.92 -4.32 8.83
CA ASN A 46 -13.31 -4.08 8.40
C ASN A 46 -13.66 -2.57 8.25
N GLY A 47 -12.75 -1.76 7.70
CA GLY A 47 -12.93 -0.31 7.52
C GLY A 47 -12.60 0.54 8.75
N ARG A 48 -12.33 -0.09 9.91
CA ARG A 48 -12.01 0.63 11.15
C ARG A 48 -10.67 1.36 11.10
N SER A 49 -9.72 0.86 10.28
CA SER A 49 -8.39 1.48 10.14
C SER A 49 -8.46 2.90 9.57
N GLU A 50 -9.28 3.13 8.55
CA GLU A 50 -9.51 4.47 8.00
C GLU A 50 -10.19 5.39 9.03
N LYS A 51 -11.20 4.91 9.75
CA LYS A 51 -11.89 5.66 10.81
C LYS A 51 -10.95 6.06 11.96
N ALA A 52 -10.05 5.14 12.37
CA ALA A 52 -9.05 5.42 13.39
C ALA A 52 -8.07 6.51 12.94
N LEU A 53 -7.55 6.44 11.70
CA LEU A 53 -6.71 7.50 11.14
C LEU A 53 -7.48 8.83 11.01
N GLY A 54 -8.73 8.82 10.53
CA GLY A 54 -9.57 10.01 10.48
C GLY A 54 -9.74 10.68 11.85
N THR A 55 -9.84 9.88 12.91
CA THR A 55 -9.87 10.41 14.30
C THR A 55 -8.50 10.95 14.70
N ALA A 56 -7.39 10.30 14.32
CA ALA A 56 -6.05 10.79 14.62
C ALA A 56 -5.73 12.11 13.91
N PHE A 57 -6.23 12.31 12.69
CA PHE A 57 -5.97 13.51 11.87
C PHE A 57 -6.74 14.75 12.32
N LYS A 58 -7.76 14.61 13.17
CA LYS A 58 -8.51 15.77 13.66
C LYS A 58 -7.60 16.80 14.33
N GLY A 59 -7.59 18.02 13.78
CA GLY A 59 -6.79 19.15 14.26
C GLY A 59 -5.36 19.18 13.72
N LEU A 60 -4.93 18.20 12.89
CA LEU A 60 -3.65 18.27 12.20
C LEU A 60 -3.78 19.07 10.91
N PRO A 61 -2.77 19.88 10.53
CA PRO A 61 -2.74 20.56 9.24
C PRO A 61 -2.70 19.52 8.10
N ARG A 62 -3.63 19.62 7.13
CA ARG A 62 -3.75 18.64 6.04
C ARG A 62 -2.48 18.53 5.19
N GLU A 63 -1.78 19.64 5.02
CA GLU A 63 -0.54 19.72 4.24
C GLU A 63 0.68 19.14 4.97
N ALA A 64 0.55 18.78 6.24
CA ALA A 64 1.65 18.28 7.05
C ALA A 64 1.80 16.75 7.03
N PHE A 65 0.87 16.02 6.38
CA PHE A 65 0.93 14.58 6.26
C PHE A 65 0.49 14.07 4.89
N PHE A 66 1.03 12.92 4.52
CA PHE A 66 0.69 12.15 3.34
C PHE A 66 -0.13 10.94 3.74
N VAL A 67 -1.27 10.72 3.08
CA VAL A 67 -2.12 9.57 3.35
C VAL A 67 -2.38 8.78 2.07
N SER A 68 -2.16 7.46 2.14
CA SER A 68 -2.55 6.49 1.12
C SER A 68 -3.63 5.54 1.63
N THR A 69 -4.59 5.24 0.77
CA THR A 69 -5.55 4.16 0.98
C THR A 69 -5.75 3.34 -0.30
N LYS A 70 -6.51 2.26 -0.22
CA LYS A 70 -6.60 1.27 -1.29
C LYS A 70 -8.03 0.77 -1.43
N ALA A 71 -8.46 0.50 -2.67
CA ALA A 71 -9.68 -0.22 -2.99
C ALA A 71 -9.42 -1.39 -3.94
N GLY A 72 -10.29 -2.38 -3.87
CA GLY A 72 -10.22 -3.64 -4.61
C GLY A 72 -11.01 -4.69 -3.86
N TYR A 73 -10.62 -4.98 -2.62
CA TYR A 73 -11.39 -5.89 -1.76
C TYR A 73 -12.69 -5.26 -1.27
N ILE A 74 -13.73 -6.09 -1.20
CA ILE A 74 -15.00 -5.70 -0.58
C ILE A 74 -14.79 -5.72 0.95
N PRO A 75 -14.92 -4.58 1.64
CA PRO A 75 -14.84 -4.57 3.10
C PRO A 75 -16.02 -5.36 3.68
N MET A 76 -15.75 -6.20 4.67
CA MET A 76 -16.84 -6.82 5.45
C MET A 76 -17.47 -5.72 6.30
N PRO A 77 -18.80 -5.52 6.22
CA PRO A 77 -19.45 -4.45 6.97
C PRO A 77 -19.42 -4.73 8.47
N GLU A 78 -19.26 -3.67 9.25
CA GLU A 78 -19.84 -3.61 10.58
C GLU A 78 -21.34 -3.33 10.36
N GLY A 79 -22.18 -4.33 10.46
CA GLY A 79 -23.61 -4.20 10.18
C GLY A 79 -24.46 -4.94 11.19
N ASP A 80 -25.74 -4.98 10.92
CA ASP A 80 -26.69 -5.78 11.64
C ASP A 80 -26.18 -7.23 11.71
N PRO A 81 -25.92 -7.78 12.90
CA PRO A 81 -25.46 -9.16 13.05
C PRO A 81 -26.42 -10.19 12.44
N ASP A 82 -27.69 -9.80 12.22
CA ASP A 82 -28.71 -10.64 11.60
C ASP A 82 -28.70 -10.52 10.06
N GLU A 83 -28.00 -9.54 9.47
CA GLU A 83 -27.85 -9.40 8.02
C GLU A 83 -26.67 -10.23 7.51
N GLY A 84 -26.93 -11.29 6.79
CA GLY A 84 -25.88 -12.08 6.15
C GLY A 84 -25.15 -11.29 5.06
N PRO A 85 -23.86 -11.63 4.74
CA PRO A 85 -23.04 -10.92 3.77
C PRO A 85 -23.68 -10.74 2.39
N ARG A 86 -24.45 -11.74 1.94
CA ARG A 86 -25.15 -11.68 0.64
C ARG A 86 -26.29 -10.66 0.63
N ALA A 87 -27.05 -10.56 1.70
CA ALA A 87 -28.14 -9.59 1.83
C ALA A 87 -27.60 -8.17 1.88
N TRP A 88 -26.53 -7.97 2.67
CA TRP A 88 -25.80 -6.71 2.70
C TRP A 88 -25.27 -6.32 1.31
N PHE A 89 -24.57 -7.24 0.61
CA PHE A 89 -24.03 -6.97 -0.72
C PHE A 89 -25.14 -6.55 -1.70
N HIS A 90 -26.25 -7.29 -1.72
CA HIS A 90 -27.39 -6.96 -2.56
C HIS A 90 -27.94 -5.55 -2.26
N ARG A 91 -28.17 -5.23 -1.00
CA ARG A 91 -28.74 -3.95 -0.57
C ARG A 91 -27.79 -2.77 -0.82
N VAL A 92 -26.50 -2.93 -0.55
CA VAL A 92 -25.53 -1.83 -0.54
C VAL A 92 -24.85 -1.63 -1.89
N LEU A 93 -24.61 -2.69 -2.63
CA LEU A 93 -23.83 -2.62 -3.87
C LEU A 93 -24.64 -2.97 -5.12
N GLU A 94 -25.44 -4.04 -5.08
CA GLU A 94 -26.10 -4.52 -6.27
C GLU A 94 -27.39 -3.74 -6.59
N GLN A 95 -28.27 -3.54 -5.62
CA GLN A 95 -29.51 -2.79 -5.80
C GLN A 95 -29.28 -1.33 -6.26
N PRO A 96 -28.29 -0.59 -5.75
CA PRO A 96 -27.95 0.73 -6.27
C PRO A 96 -27.19 0.71 -7.61
N GLY A 97 -26.85 -0.46 -8.15
CA GLY A 97 -26.13 -0.62 -9.42
C GLY A 97 -24.67 -0.18 -9.35
N ILE A 98 -24.05 -0.33 -8.18
CA ILE A 98 -22.62 -0.02 -7.95
C ILE A 98 -21.75 -1.19 -8.41
N LEU A 99 -22.12 -2.42 -8.02
CA LEU A 99 -21.40 -3.64 -8.33
C LEU A 99 -22.37 -4.82 -8.37
N SER A 100 -22.27 -5.67 -9.39
CA SER A 100 -23.01 -6.94 -9.47
C SER A 100 -22.17 -8.12 -8.96
N VAL A 101 -22.81 -9.23 -8.60
CA VAL A 101 -22.11 -10.46 -8.17
C VAL A 101 -21.21 -10.98 -9.30
N ASP A 102 -21.60 -10.84 -10.56
CA ASP A 102 -20.84 -11.32 -11.72
C ASP A 102 -19.54 -10.52 -11.98
N GLU A 103 -19.43 -9.33 -11.38
CA GLU A 103 -18.22 -8.51 -11.44
C GLU A 103 -17.22 -8.82 -10.32
N LEU A 104 -17.59 -9.71 -9.36
CA LEU A 104 -16.71 -10.13 -8.29
C LEU A 104 -15.76 -11.24 -8.73
N VAL A 105 -14.49 -11.07 -8.43
CA VAL A 105 -13.49 -12.12 -8.50
C VAL A 105 -13.28 -12.72 -7.10
N ASP A 106 -13.26 -14.05 -7.02
CA ASP A 106 -13.13 -14.83 -5.77
C ASP A 106 -14.15 -14.43 -4.69
N GLY A 107 -15.30 -13.85 -5.09
CA GLY A 107 -16.34 -13.39 -4.18
C GLY A 107 -15.96 -12.22 -3.27
N CYS A 108 -14.82 -11.58 -3.48
CA CYS A 108 -14.31 -10.56 -2.56
C CYS A 108 -13.58 -9.39 -3.21
N HIS A 109 -13.34 -9.42 -4.52
CA HIS A 109 -12.50 -8.41 -5.18
C HIS A 109 -13.15 -7.84 -6.44
N ALA A 110 -13.15 -6.51 -6.58
CA ALA A 110 -13.60 -5.80 -7.77
C ALA A 110 -12.77 -4.53 -8.00
N MET A 111 -12.61 -4.12 -9.27
CA MET A 111 -11.96 -2.86 -9.64
C MET A 111 -12.73 -2.13 -10.75
N THR A 112 -14.05 -2.30 -10.78
CA THR A 112 -14.88 -1.56 -11.73
C THR A 112 -14.91 -0.07 -11.39
N PRO A 113 -15.01 0.83 -12.38
CA PRO A 113 -15.04 2.29 -12.14
C PRO A 113 -16.07 2.73 -11.11
N LYS A 114 -17.29 2.18 -11.17
CA LYS A 114 -18.35 2.52 -10.22
C LYS A 114 -18.03 2.10 -8.79
N TYR A 115 -17.48 0.88 -8.62
CA TYR A 115 -17.09 0.39 -7.31
C TYR A 115 -15.93 1.20 -6.73
N LEU A 116 -14.92 1.53 -7.55
CA LEU A 116 -13.79 2.36 -7.12
C LEU A 116 -14.26 3.75 -6.69
N ALA A 117 -15.19 4.38 -7.43
CA ALA A 117 -15.75 5.67 -7.06
C ALA A 117 -16.51 5.61 -5.72
N HIS A 118 -17.36 4.60 -5.55
CA HIS A 118 -18.10 4.37 -4.31
C HIS A 118 -17.14 4.18 -3.12
N GLN A 119 -16.13 3.33 -3.29
CA GLN A 119 -15.18 3.05 -2.22
C GLN A 119 -14.31 4.26 -1.86
N LEU A 120 -13.90 5.06 -2.86
CA LEU A 120 -13.18 6.31 -2.62
C LEU A 120 -14.01 7.28 -1.78
N ASP A 121 -15.30 7.44 -2.08
CA ASP A 121 -16.18 8.33 -1.32
C ASP A 121 -16.36 7.86 0.13
N LEU A 122 -16.47 6.54 0.35
CA LEU A 122 -16.49 5.96 1.70
C LEU A 122 -15.17 6.21 2.44
N SER A 123 -14.03 6.01 1.77
CA SER A 123 -12.70 6.23 2.36
C SER A 123 -12.47 7.71 2.73
N LEU A 124 -12.86 8.64 1.86
CA LEU A 124 -12.80 10.08 2.16
C LEU A 124 -13.64 10.44 3.39
N GLY A 125 -14.86 9.90 3.48
CA GLY A 125 -15.74 10.09 4.62
C GLY A 125 -15.18 9.49 5.91
N ALA A 126 -14.63 8.27 5.87
CA ALA A 126 -14.04 7.60 7.01
C ALA A 126 -12.79 8.33 7.54
N LEU A 127 -11.95 8.82 6.64
CA LEU A 127 -10.75 9.60 6.96
C LEU A 127 -11.06 11.05 7.34
N GLY A 128 -12.27 11.56 7.03
CA GLY A 128 -12.65 12.95 7.26
C GLY A 128 -11.86 13.94 6.39
N LEU A 129 -11.49 13.54 5.17
CA LEU A 129 -10.65 14.30 4.26
C LEU A 129 -11.39 14.63 2.96
N GLY A 130 -11.11 15.80 2.37
CA GLY A 130 -11.61 16.17 1.05
C GLY A 130 -10.75 15.63 -0.09
N THR A 131 -9.48 15.32 0.18
CA THR A 131 -8.52 14.84 -0.84
C THR A 131 -7.54 13.86 -0.21
N LEU A 132 -7.27 12.74 -0.89
CA LEU A 132 -6.18 11.81 -0.57
C LEU A 132 -4.92 12.20 -1.34
N ASP A 133 -3.75 11.89 -0.80
CA ASP A 133 -2.50 12.04 -1.55
C ASP A 133 -2.32 10.91 -2.54
N LEU A 134 -2.76 9.69 -2.18
CA LEU A 134 -2.56 8.51 -2.98
C LEU A 134 -3.71 7.50 -2.82
N PHE A 135 -4.20 6.99 -3.95
CA PHE A 135 -5.20 5.94 -4.00
C PHE A 135 -4.67 4.75 -4.80
N HIS A 136 -4.59 3.58 -4.18
CA HIS A 136 -4.10 2.37 -4.85
C HIS A 136 -5.23 1.44 -5.31
N LEU A 137 -5.04 0.80 -6.47
CA LEU A 137 -5.70 -0.47 -6.75
C LEU A 137 -5.04 -1.56 -5.89
N HIS A 138 -5.82 -2.25 -5.08
CA HIS A 138 -5.34 -3.20 -4.07
C HIS A 138 -5.29 -4.63 -4.63
N ASN A 139 -4.09 -5.19 -4.78
CA ASN A 139 -3.81 -6.53 -5.32
C ASN A 139 -4.59 -6.84 -6.62
N PRO A 140 -4.49 -5.99 -7.65
CA PRO A 140 -5.22 -6.21 -8.90
C PRO A 140 -4.82 -7.53 -9.59
N GLU A 141 -3.62 -8.06 -9.31
CA GLU A 141 -3.16 -9.36 -9.82
C GLU A 141 -4.12 -10.51 -9.51
N GLN A 142 -4.98 -10.37 -8.49
CA GLN A 142 -6.02 -11.35 -8.20
C GLN A 142 -7.00 -11.54 -9.36
N GLN A 143 -7.25 -10.50 -10.14
CA GLN A 143 -8.12 -10.58 -11.32
C GLN A 143 -7.44 -11.16 -12.56
N LEU A 144 -6.10 -11.12 -12.60
CA LEU A 144 -5.35 -11.56 -13.78
C LEU A 144 -5.61 -13.01 -14.17
N ALA A 145 -5.70 -13.92 -13.18
CA ALA A 145 -5.96 -15.34 -13.42
C ALA A 145 -7.35 -15.59 -14.02
N HIS A 146 -8.34 -14.75 -13.71
CA HIS A 146 -9.73 -14.89 -14.19
C HIS A 146 -9.94 -14.23 -15.54
N LEU A 147 -9.33 -13.07 -15.77
CA LEU A 147 -9.54 -12.30 -16.99
C LEU A 147 -8.59 -12.69 -18.12
N GLY A 148 -7.42 -13.21 -17.78
CA GLY A 148 -6.30 -13.33 -18.71
C GLY A 148 -5.64 -11.97 -19.01
N PRO A 149 -4.41 -11.97 -19.58
CA PRO A 149 -3.59 -10.75 -19.64
C PRO A 149 -4.24 -9.59 -20.41
N GLU A 150 -4.81 -9.81 -21.57
CA GLU A 150 -5.33 -8.71 -22.41
C GLU A 150 -6.58 -8.06 -21.79
N ALA A 151 -7.55 -8.84 -21.34
CA ALA A 151 -8.75 -8.33 -20.69
C ALA A 151 -8.41 -7.68 -19.33
N PHE A 152 -7.41 -8.21 -18.62
CA PHE A 152 -6.93 -7.63 -17.37
C PHE A 152 -6.36 -6.22 -17.58
N TYR A 153 -5.43 -6.01 -18.52
CA TYR A 153 -4.85 -4.68 -18.75
C TYR A 153 -5.88 -3.70 -19.32
N ALA A 154 -6.85 -4.16 -20.11
CA ALA A 154 -7.99 -3.34 -20.51
C ALA A 154 -8.89 -2.94 -19.31
N ALA A 155 -9.03 -3.82 -18.30
CA ALA A 155 -9.73 -3.49 -17.07
C ALA A 155 -8.92 -2.50 -16.19
N ILE A 156 -7.60 -2.64 -16.14
CA ILE A 156 -6.70 -1.68 -15.48
C ILE A 156 -6.81 -0.30 -16.13
N GLU A 157 -6.81 -0.21 -17.46
CA GLU A 157 -6.95 1.07 -18.18
C GLU A 157 -8.26 1.77 -17.78
N ARG A 158 -9.39 1.07 -17.79
CA ARG A 158 -10.68 1.63 -17.32
C ARG A 158 -10.67 2.05 -15.85
N ALA A 159 -9.96 1.31 -14.98
CA ALA A 159 -9.80 1.69 -13.59
C ALA A 159 -8.93 2.95 -13.44
N PHE A 160 -7.89 3.09 -14.27
CA PHE A 160 -7.04 4.28 -14.32
C PHE A 160 -7.77 5.50 -14.91
N GLU A 161 -8.63 5.32 -15.92
CA GLU A 161 -9.53 6.38 -16.40
C GLU A 161 -10.40 6.93 -15.27
N ALA A 162 -10.97 6.05 -14.43
CA ALA A 162 -11.70 6.47 -13.25
C ALA A 162 -10.81 7.24 -12.27
N CYS A 163 -9.58 6.78 -12.03
CA CYS A 163 -8.61 7.47 -11.17
C CYS A 163 -8.25 8.86 -11.70
N GLU A 164 -8.06 9.03 -13.03
CA GLU A 164 -7.86 10.35 -13.64
C GLU A 164 -9.07 11.26 -13.41
N GLY A 165 -10.28 10.71 -13.50
CA GLY A 165 -11.51 11.42 -13.14
C GLY A 165 -11.53 11.87 -11.68
N PHE A 166 -11.01 11.05 -10.75
CA PHE A 166 -10.90 11.41 -9.34
C PHE A 166 -9.86 12.50 -9.09
N VAL A 167 -8.74 12.50 -9.84
CA VAL A 167 -7.75 13.58 -9.82
C VAL A 167 -8.37 14.87 -10.32
N ALA A 168 -9.05 14.84 -11.48
CA ALA A 168 -9.73 16.01 -12.04
C ALA A 168 -10.81 16.59 -11.10
N ALA A 169 -11.46 15.72 -10.30
CA ALA A 169 -12.42 16.13 -9.28
C ALA A 169 -11.75 16.60 -7.96
N GLY A 170 -10.42 16.57 -7.86
CA GLY A 170 -9.68 16.97 -6.65
C GLY A 170 -9.80 15.99 -5.48
N LYS A 171 -10.34 14.78 -5.69
CA LYS A 171 -10.52 13.75 -4.65
C LYS A 171 -9.22 13.01 -4.31
N ILE A 172 -8.32 12.87 -5.28
CA ILE A 172 -6.99 12.27 -5.08
C ILE A 172 -5.94 13.12 -5.80
N ARG A 173 -4.67 13.05 -5.35
CA ARG A 173 -3.55 13.74 -6.02
C ARG A 173 -2.82 12.84 -6.99
N ALA A 174 -2.73 11.54 -6.67
CA ALA A 174 -2.10 10.53 -7.50
C ALA A 174 -2.75 9.17 -7.25
N TYR A 175 -2.49 8.24 -8.15
CA TYR A 175 -2.89 6.85 -7.96
C TYR A 175 -1.73 5.88 -8.21
N GLY A 176 -1.92 4.64 -7.77
CA GLY A 176 -0.92 3.60 -7.86
C GLY A 176 -1.52 2.20 -7.83
N VAL A 177 -0.64 1.21 -7.77
CA VAL A 177 -0.98 -0.20 -7.63
C VAL A 177 -0.25 -0.77 -6.42
N ALA A 178 -0.99 -1.38 -5.49
CA ALA A 178 -0.44 -2.11 -4.38
C ALA A 178 -0.59 -3.61 -4.64
N THR A 179 0.53 -4.35 -4.70
CA THR A 179 0.55 -5.78 -5.00
C THR A 179 1.13 -6.60 -3.86
N TRP A 180 0.81 -7.89 -3.82
CA TRP A 180 1.52 -8.83 -2.98
C TRP A 180 2.62 -9.55 -3.77
N ASN A 181 2.28 -10.20 -4.89
CA ASN A 181 3.23 -10.94 -5.72
C ASN A 181 3.52 -10.27 -7.06
N GLY A 182 2.65 -9.38 -7.53
CA GLY A 182 2.60 -8.94 -8.93
C GLY A 182 3.94 -8.51 -9.53
N PHE A 183 4.75 -7.79 -8.80
CA PHE A 183 6.05 -7.34 -9.31
C PHE A 183 7.22 -8.26 -8.93
N ARG A 184 7.04 -9.19 -7.98
CA ARG A 184 8.13 -10.02 -7.43
C ARG A 184 8.32 -11.36 -8.11
N VAL A 185 7.31 -11.84 -8.85
CA VAL A 185 7.40 -13.08 -9.61
C VAL A 185 7.93 -12.82 -11.02
N PRO A 186 8.72 -13.76 -11.59
CA PRO A 186 9.27 -13.61 -12.93
C PRO A 186 8.21 -13.51 -14.02
N PRO A 187 8.53 -12.88 -15.17
CA PRO A 187 7.68 -12.90 -16.36
C PRO A 187 7.26 -14.32 -16.74
N GLY A 188 6.00 -14.49 -17.11
CA GLY A 188 5.41 -15.79 -17.47
C GLY A 188 4.92 -16.62 -16.28
N GLN A 189 5.22 -16.27 -15.06
CA GLN A 189 4.59 -16.87 -13.87
C GLN A 189 3.21 -16.28 -13.60
N ALA A 190 2.35 -17.11 -13.00
CA ALA A 190 1.01 -16.68 -12.60
C ALA A 190 1.07 -15.46 -11.66
N GLY A 191 0.25 -14.46 -11.92
CA GLY A 191 0.18 -13.24 -11.13
C GLY A 191 1.22 -12.19 -11.48
N HIS A 192 2.14 -12.42 -12.42
CA HIS A 192 3.12 -11.41 -12.83
C HIS A 192 2.45 -10.17 -13.42
N LEU A 193 2.81 -8.99 -12.90
CA LEU A 193 2.43 -7.69 -13.45
C LEU A 193 3.66 -6.99 -14.06
N SER A 194 3.49 -6.47 -15.26
CA SER A 194 4.50 -5.67 -15.94
C SER A 194 4.29 -4.19 -15.64
N LEU A 195 5.32 -3.53 -15.10
CA LEU A 195 5.31 -2.07 -14.88
C LEU A 195 5.16 -1.31 -16.21
N ALA A 196 5.81 -1.77 -17.26
CA ALA A 196 5.69 -1.15 -18.59
C ALA A 196 4.25 -1.21 -19.12
N ARG A 197 3.55 -2.34 -18.96
CA ARG A 197 2.14 -2.46 -19.36
C ARG A 197 1.21 -1.61 -18.50
N LEU A 198 1.48 -1.46 -17.20
CA LEU A 198 0.72 -0.55 -16.34
C LEU A 198 0.91 0.91 -16.78
N LEU A 199 2.13 1.32 -17.13
CA LEU A 199 2.39 2.66 -17.66
C LEU A 199 1.71 2.89 -19.02
N ASN A 200 1.68 1.89 -19.87
CA ASN A 200 0.94 1.97 -21.13
C ASN A 200 -0.56 2.17 -20.88
N ALA A 201 -1.15 1.43 -19.95
CA ALA A 201 -2.55 1.62 -19.54
C ALA A 201 -2.78 3.02 -18.93
N ALA A 202 -1.85 3.52 -18.11
CA ALA A 202 -1.94 4.88 -17.59
C ALA A 202 -1.83 5.94 -18.70
N GLY A 203 -0.97 5.71 -19.69
CA GLY A 203 -0.88 6.55 -20.89
C GLY A 203 -2.15 6.53 -21.73
N GLY A 204 -2.84 5.39 -21.85
CA GLY A 204 -4.16 5.28 -22.47
C GLY A 204 -5.22 6.09 -21.72
N ALA A 205 -5.23 5.97 -20.40
CA ALA A 205 -6.21 6.61 -19.52
C ALA A 205 -6.05 8.13 -19.38
N GLY A 206 -4.82 8.64 -19.22
CA GLY A 206 -4.56 10.05 -18.88
C GLY A 206 -3.56 10.76 -19.81
N GLY A 207 -3.11 10.10 -20.87
CA GLY A 207 -2.10 10.66 -21.78
C GLY A 207 -0.73 10.78 -21.13
N ARG A 208 0.08 11.72 -21.60
CA ARG A 208 1.46 11.94 -21.10
C ARG A 208 1.49 12.44 -19.65
N ASP A 209 0.47 13.17 -19.24
CA ASP A 209 0.38 13.83 -17.94
C ASP A 209 -0.41 13.00 -16.92
N HIS A 210 -0.63 11.69 -17.21
CA HIS A 210 -1.33 10.79 -16.29
C HIS A 210 -0.77 10.88 -14.86
N HIS A 211 -1.58 10.49 -13.86
CA HIS A 211 -1.23 10.60 -12.43
C HIS A 211 -0.91 9.24 -11.77
N PHE A 212 -0.63 8.20 -12.56
CA PHE A 212 -0.03 6.96 -12.05
C PHE A 212 1.42 7.23 -11.66
N ARG A 213 1.71 7.26 -10.36
CA ARG A 213 3.00 7.69 -9.81
C ARG A 213 3.60 6.72 -8.82
N TRP A 214 2.83 5.76 -8.32
CA TRP A 214 3.23 4.95 -7.19
C TRP A 214 3.01 3.46 -7.42
N ILE A 215 3.93 2.68 -6.85
CA ILE A 215 3.70 1.25 -6.61
C ILE A 215 3.91 0.95 -5.12
N GLN A 216 3.21 -0.09 -4.64
CA GLN A 216 3.43 -0.64 -3.32
C GLN A 216 3.63 -2.15 -3.45
N LEU A 217 4.68 -2.68 -2.80
CA LEU A 217 5.06 -4.09 -2.86
C LEU A 217 5.73 -4.53 -1.55
N PRO A 218 5.70 -5.83 -1.20
CA PRO A 218 6.44 -6.35 -0.06
C PRO A 218 7.96 -6.28 -0.29
N LEU A 219 8.66 -5.83 0.77
CA LEU A 219 10.12 -5.90 0.83
C LEU A 219 10.55 -6.04 2.29
N ASN A 220 11.31 -7.05 2.59
CA ASN A 220 11.95 -7.28 3.89
C ASN A 220 13.10 -8.28 3.73
N LEU A 221 13.82 -8.56 4.82
CA LEU A 221 14.98 -9.47 4.81
C LEU A 221 14.65 -10.93 4.42
N ALA A 222 13.40 -11.38 4.60
CA ALA A 222 12.95 -12.71 4.17
C ALA A 222 12.25 -12.71 2.80
N MET A 223 11.93 -11.54 2.27
CA MET A 223 11.28 -11.32 0.98
C MET A 223 12.03 -10.22 0.21
N PRO A 224 13.31 -10.46 -0.17
CA PRO A 224 14.16 -9.43 -0.78
C PRO A 224 14.00 -9.35 -2.32
N GLU A 225 13.08 -10.09 -2.92
CA GLU A 225 12.98 -10.25 -4.39
C GLU A 225 12.87 -8.92 -5.12
N ALA A 226 12.14 -7.94 -4.56
CA ALA A 226 12.00 -6.63 -5.19
C ALA A 226 13.34 -5.89 -5.34
N PHE A 227 14.32 -6.19 -4.49
CA PHE A 227 15.67 -5.64 -4.52
C PHE A 227 16.66 -6.52 -5.30
N LEU A 228 16.50 -7.86 -5.25
CA LEU A 228 17.50 -8.81 -5.76
C LEU A 228 17.15 -9.47 -7.09
N ILE A 229 15.86 -9.70 -7.38
CA ILE A 229 15.45 -10.55 -8.50
C ILE A 229 14.95 -9.70 -9.67
N PRO A 230 15.61 -9.76 -10.85
CA PRO A 230 15.12 -9.10 -12.06
C PRO A 230 13.81 -9.74 -12.56
N THR A 231 12.73 -8.96 -12.54
CA THR A 231 11.39 -9.42 -12.95
C THR A 231 10.67 -8.42 -13.85
N GLN A 232 11.25 -7.25 -14.10
CA GLN A 232 10.60 -6.18 -14.85
C GLN A 232 11.42 -5.81 -16.08
N GLU A 233 10.80 -5.85 -17.25
CA GLU A 233 11.43 -5.40 -18.49
C GLU A 233 11.17 -3.91 -18.72
N VAL A 234 12.24 -3.17 -18.93
CA VAL A 234 12.22 -1.74 -19.27
C VAL A 234 13.19 -1.52 -20.42
N ASP A 235 12.71 -1.07 -21.57
CA ASP A 235 13.49 -0.77 -22.79
C ASP A 235 14.44 -1.92 -23.18
N GLY A 236 13.95 -3.17 -23.12
CA GLY A 236 14.71 -4.37 -23.48
C GLY A 236 15.70 -4.84 -22.41
N THR A 237 15.75 -4.20 -21.26
CA THR A 237 16.58 -4.61 -20.10
C THR A 237 15.70 -5.16 -18.99
N VAL A 238 16.07 -6.32 -18.44
CA VAL A 238 15.35 -6.91 -17.31
C VAL A 238 15.99 -6.38 -16.01
N LEU A 239 15.20 -5.66 -15.23
CA LEU A 239 15.60 -4.99 -14.00
C LEU A 239 14.87 -5.58 -12.78
N THR A 240 15.41 -5.35 -11.59
CA THR A 240 14.65 -5.60 -10.35
C THR A 240 13.47 -4.62 -10.26
N PRO A 241 12.37 -4.97 -9.55
CA PRO A 241 11.24 -4.07 -9.38
C PRO A 241 11.60 -2.66 -8.90
N LEU A 242 12.53 -2.53 -7.95
CA LEU A 242 12.97 -1.22 -7.46
C LEU A 242 13.73 -0.43 -8.53
N ALA A 243 14.67 -1.07 -9.25
CA ALA A 243 15.42 -0.42 -10.32
C ALA A 243 14.51 -0.04 -11.49
N ALA A 244 13.55 -0.89 -11.85
CA ALA A 244 12.58 -0.60 -12.89
C ALA A 244 11.67 0.57 -12.52
N ALA A 245 11.16 0.61 -11.28
CA ALA A 245 10.35 1.72 -10.78
C ALA A 245 11.14 3.04 -10.86
N GLN A 246 12.40 3.03 -10.43
CA GLN A 246 13.27 4.21 -10.52
C GLN A 246 13.51 4.65 -11.97
N ALA A 247 13.82 3.72 -12.89
CA ALA A 247 14.01 4.01 -14.30
C ALA A 247 12.75 4.61 -14.95
N LEU A 248 11.57 4.19 -14.50
CA LEU A 248 10.26 4.63 -14.99
C LEU A 248 9.70 5.86 -14.23
N GLY A 249 10.46 6.45 -13.29
CA GLY A 249 10.04 7.62 -12.53
C GLY A 249 8.91 7.37 -11.52
N LEU A 250 8.71 6.12 -11.10
CA LEU A 250 7.71 5.74 -10.12
C LEU A 250 8.29 5.77 -8.70
N GLN A 251 7.47 6.20 -7.75
CA GLN A 251 7.76 6.15 -6.33
C GLN A 251 7.37 4.78 -5.75
N VAL A 252 8.08 4.32 -4.73
CA VAL A 252 7.85 3.01 -4.13
C VAL A 252 7.57 3.11 -2.64
N GLN A 253 6.40 2.62 -2.23
CA GLN A 253 6.13 2.26 -0.84
C GLN A 253 6.40 0.77 -0.66
N THR A 254 7.14 0.39 0.38
CA THR A 254 7.28 -1.03 0.70
C THR A 254 6.32 -1.43 1.81
N SER A 255 5.63 -2.55 1.63
CA SER A 255 4.80 -3.18 2.65
C SER A 255 5.52 -4.34 3.32
N ALA A 256 4.97 -4.84 4.42
CA ALA A 256 5.48 -5.99 5.18
C ALA A 256 6.95 -5.86 5.63
N SER A 257 7.45 -4.66 5.87
CA SER A 257 8.88 -4.37 6.15
C SER A 257 9.47 -5.17 7.30
N ILE A 258 8.66 -5.59 8.28
CA ILE A 258 9.06 -6.51 9.37
C ILE A 258 8.28 -7.84 9.34
N MET A 259 7.57 -8.13 8.24
CA MET A 259 6.77 -9.35 8.05
C MET A 259 5.83 -9.63 9.24
N GLN A 260 5.12 -8.61 9.72
CA GLN A 260 4.24 -8.69 10.91
C GLN A 260 4.98 -9.19 12.16
N ALA A 261 6.22 -8.73 12.37
CA ALA A 261 7.17 -9.15 13.41
C ALA A 261 7.67 -10.61 13.29
N ARG A 262 7.21 -11.39 12.31
CA ARG A 262 7.61 -12.81 12.16
C ARG A 262 9.10 -12.98 11.87
N ILE A 263 9.70 -12.05 11.14
CA ILE A 263 11.13 -12.11 10.80
C ILE A 263 12.03 -11.83 12.01
N LEU A 264 11.53 -11.08 13.00
CA LEU A 264 12.38 -10.57 14.08
C LEU A 264 13.02 -11.69 14.91
N ASN A 265 12.28 -12.80 15.10
CA ASN A 265 12.77 -13.98 15.82
C ASN A 265 13.66 -14.90 14.95
N GLN A 266 13.83 -14.58 13.67
CA GLN A 266 14.65 -15.35 12.73
C GLN A 266 16.00 -14.68 12.45
N LEU A 267 16.18 -13.43 12.90
CA LEU A 267 17.43 -12.70 12.73
C LEU A 267 18.48 -13.26 13.71
N PRO A 268 19.74 -13.40 13.28
CA PRO A 268 20.81 -13.87 14.14
C PRO A 268 21.02 -12.97 15.37
N ASP A 269 21.47 -13.58 16.47
CA ASP A 269 21.90 -12.82 17.65
C ASP A 269 22.96 -11.78 17.26
N GLY A 270 22.81 -10.57 17.79
CA GLY A 270 23.72 -9.47 17.48
C GLY A 270 23.51 -8.79 16.13
N PHE A 271 22.54 -9.24 15.29
CA PHE A 271 22.28 -8.65 13.99
C PHE A 271 22.03 -7.14 14.07
N ALA A 272 21.20 -6.69 15.00
CA ALA A 272 20.93 -5.26 15.19
C ALA A 272 22.21 -4.48 15.61
N ALA A 273 23.00 -5.06 16.52
CA ALA A 273 24.21 -4.44 17.01
C ALA A 273 25.29 -4.27 15.90
N ALA A 274 25.32 -5.16 14.90
CA ALA A 274 26.20 -5.04 13.74
C ALA A 274 25.94 -3.76 12.91
N PHE A 275 24.73 -3.21 13.00
CA PHE A 275 24.35 -1.93 12.37
C PHE A 275 24.30 -0.76 13.37
N GLY A 276 24.79 -0.94 14.59
CA GLY A 276 24.71 0.08 15.65
C GLY A 276 23.28 0.35 16.15
N LEU A 277 22.38 -0.62 15.96
CA LEU A 277 20.95 -0.54 16.30
C LEU A 277 20.63 -1.36 17.55
N ARG A 278 19.55 -1.02 18.24
CA ARG A 278 19.19 -1.62 19.53
C ARG A 278 18.33 -2.87 19.38
N THR A 279 17.45 -2.89 18.35
CA THR A 279 16.46 -3.97 18.23
C THR A 279 16.43 -4.58 16.82
N PRO A 280 16.02 -5.85 16.71
CA PRO A 280 15.83 -6.50 15.41
C PRO A 280 14.83 -5.75 14.51
N ALA A 281 13.79 -5.12 15.09
CA ALA A 281 12.82 -4.34 14.34
C ALA A 281 13.48 -3.12 13.68
N GLN A 282 14.31 -2.39 14.41
CA GLN A 282 15.09 -1.28 13.86
C GLN A 282 16.00 -1.74 12.73
N ALA A 283 16.69 -2.89 12.88
CA ALA A 283 17.57 -3.40 11.84
C ALA A 283 16.82 -3.80 10.56
N ALA A 284 15.68 -4.48 10.70
CA ALA A 284 14.84 -4.84 9.56
C ALA A 284 14.28 -3.60 8.83
N LEU A 285 13.86 -2.58 9.57
CA LEU A 285 13.39 -1.31 9.01
C LEU A 285 14.53 -0.53 8.35
N GLN A 286 15.70 -0.51 8.97
CA GLN A 286 16.89 0.14 8.41
C GLN A 286 17.29 -0.49 7.07
N PHE A 287 17.26 -1.83 6.96
CA PHE A 287 17.43 -2.52 5.68
C PHE A 287 16.42 -2.03 4.64
N THR A 288 15.14 -2.16 4.95
CA THR A 288 14.07 -1.88 3.97
C THR A 288 14.09 -0.44 3.48
N ARG A 289 14.23 0.54 4.40
CA ARG A 289 14.27 1.95 4.05
C ARG A 289 15.54 2.39 3.32
N SER A 290 16.59 1.59 3.42
CA SER A 290 17.88 1.85 2.76
C SER A 290 17.98 1.27 1.36
N CYS A 291 17.07 0.36 0.95
CA CYS A 291 17.11 -0.19 -0.40
C CYS A 291 16.93 0.91 -1.44
N PRO A 292 17.83 1.03 -2.43
CA PRO A 292 17.73 2.05 -3.46
C PRO A 292 16.38 2.00 -4.19
N GLY A 293 15.75 3.16 -4.39
CA GLY A 293 14.45 3.27 -5.03
C GLY A 293 13.25 3.22 -4.06
N VAL A 294 13.44 2.87 -2.78
CA VAL A 294 12.38 2.93 -1.77
C VAL A 294 12.15 4.37 -1.34
N SER A 295 10.92 4.85 -1.49
CA SER A 295 10.50 6.19 -1.04
C SER A 295 10.09 6.18 0.44
N THR A 296 9.37 5.13 0.87
CA THR A 296 8.92 4.96 2.25
C THR A 296 8.74 3.48 2.58
N ALA A 297 9.30 3.06 3.72
CA ALA A 297 9.09 1.71 4.27
C ALA A 297 7.91 1.73 5.26
N LEU A 298 6.81 1.04 4.90
CA LEU A 298 5.63 0.97 5.75
C LEU A 298 5.80 -0.07 6.85
N CYS A 299 5.50 0.32 8.08
CA CYS A 299 5.53 -0.54 9.25
C CYS A 299 4.22 -0.47 10.02
N GLY A 300 3.68 -1.62 10.40
CA GLY A 300 2.55 -1.70 11.32
C GLY A 300 2.99 -1.32 12.74
N MET A 301 2.54 -0.16 13.20
CA MET A 301 2.84 0.37 14.53
C MET A 301 1.52 0.68 15.26
N GLY A 302 0.80 -0.37 15.67
CA GLY A 302 -0.49 -0.25 16.33
C GLY A 302 -0.42 0.17 17.80
N GLN A 303 0.75 0.52 18.33
CA GLN A 303 0.98 1.00 19.70
C GLN A 303 2.03 2.10 19.72
N ALA A 304 1.86 3.10 20.59
CA ALA A 304 2.81 4.21 20.73
C ALA A 304 4.24 3.75 21.12
N ALA A 305 4.36 2.65 21.85
CA ALA A 305 5.67 2.06 22.18
C ALA A 305 6.43 1.58 20.94
N HIS A 306 5.74 0.96 19.96
CA HIS A 306 6.35 0.55 18.69
C HIS A 306 6.76 1.77 17.85
N VAL A 307 6.00 2.86 17.93
CA VAL A 307 6.38 4.12 17.29
C VAL A 307 7.67 4.66 17.89
N ALA A 308 7.74 4.77 19.22
CA ALA A 308 8.90 5.30 19.92
C ALA A 308 10.18 4.48 19.60
N GLU A 309 10.06 3.16 19.50
CA GLU A 309 11.17 2.28 19.12
C GLU A 309 11.60 2.49 17.65
N ASN A 310 10.65 2.44 16.73
CA ASN A 310 10.95 2.33 15.29
C ASN A 310 11.34 3.66 14.66
N ILE A 311 10.80 4.78 15.18
CA ILE A 311 11.01 6.09 14.56
C ILE A 311 12.47 6.57 14.64
N GLU A 312 13.24 6.04 15.58
CA GLU A 312 14.65 6.39 15.76
C GLU A 312 15.50 6.13 14.51
N VAL A 313 15.13 5.09 13.70
CA VAL A 313 15.89 4.81 12.47
C VAL A 313 15.76 5.92 11.43
N MET A 314 14.74 6.79 11.50
CA MET A 314 14.58 7.89 10.57
C MET A 314 15.68 8.96 10.70
N ALA A 315 16.30 9.07 11.89
CA ALA A 315 17.39 9.99 12.13
C ALA A 315 18.75 9.47 11.63
N LEU A 316 18.81 8.19 11.23
CA LEU A 316 20.04 7.57 10.76
C LEU A 316 20.21 7.76 9.25
N PRO A 317 21.47 7.80 8.75
CA PRO A 317 21.70 7.71 7.32
C PRO A 317 21.23 6.34 6.78
N THR A 318 20.87 6.28 5.50
CA THR A 318 20.61 5.00 4.82
C THR A 318 21.91 4.19 4.73
N LEU A 319 21.78 2.86 4.73
CA LEU A 319 22.93 1.96 4.50
C LEU A 319 23.47 2.15 3.08
N ALA A 320 24.79 2.04 2.94
CA ALA A 320 25.42 2.04 1.63
C ALA A 320 25.04 0.76 0.84
N PRO A 321 24.96 0.83 -0.50
CA PRO A 321 24.58 -0.34 -1.33
C PRO A 321 25.44 -1.58 -1.07
N GLU A 322 26.72 -1.40 -0.81
CA GLU A 322 27.67 -2.48 -0.51
C GLU A 322 27.30 -3.21 0.79
N ALA A 323 26.87 -2.46 1.81
CA ALA A 323 26.42 -3.03 3.08
C ALA A 323 25.09 -3.81 2.91
N LEU A 324 24.19 -3.35 2.02
CA LEU A 324 22.96 -4.07 1.69
C LEU A 324 23.27 -5.38 0.95
N GLY A 325 24.18 -5.35 -0.03
CA GLY A 325 24.59 -6.54 -0.79
C GLY A 325 25.20 -7.62 0.10
N SER A 326 26.02 -7.23 1.08
CA SER A 326 26.69 -8.19 1.99
C SER A 326 25.74 -8.95 2.93
N LEU A 327 24.46 -8.56 3.03
CA LEU A 327 23.46 -9.26 3.84
C LEU A 327 22.98 -10.58 3.19
N PHE A 328 23.23 -10.76 1.90
CA PHE A 328 22.71 -11.90 1.13
C PHE A 328 23.83 -12.78 0.54
N GLY A 329 25.08 -12.55 0.89
CA GLY A 329 26.26 -13.35 0.50
C GLY A 329 27.08 -12.73 -0.58
#